data_a9d9f513c6eb7e50122187c4ca96ed04
#
_entry.id   a9d9f513c6eb7e50122187c4ca96ed04
#
_cell.length_a   1.000
_cell.length_b   1.000
_cell.length_c   1.000
_cell.angle_alpha   90.00
_cell.angle_beta   90.00
_cell.angle_gamma   90.00
#
_symmetry.space_group_name_H-M   'P 1'
#
loop_
_entity.id
_entity.type
_entity.pdbx_description
1 polymer ?
#
loop_
_entity_poly.entity_id
_entity_poly.type
_entity_poly.pdbx_seq_one_letter_code
_entity_poly.pdbx_strand_id
1 'polypeptide(L)'
;ILREYHEANVLIIDDIQNIIGKQASIDYFFSLMDEYIRENKKIVIASDRAPKDLGMDERLTSRFSSGMLCLISEPGFEMKYLILQNYCKRMASNAHELPAAGAPSIFSNLQMHEGHLTEDHLKHMAEVSGNNIRELESFCERCASLSYEKEQAGKELSAEDIDAVANEYFDTARKVIAPKTVQSVVEGYYN
;
A
#
# COMPACT_ATOMS: atom_id res chain seq x y z
N ILE A 1 17.12 -13.66 19.44
CA ILE A 1 15.87 -13.11 18.87
C ILE A 1 14.86 -12.82 20.00
N LEU A 2 14.47 -13.79 20.85
CA LEU A 2 13.46 -13.56 21.90
C LEU A 2 13.91 -12.52 22.95
N ARG A 3 15.19 -12.49 23.32
CA ARG A 3 15.73 -11.55 24.30
C ARG A 3 15.67 -10.10 23.84
N GLU A 4 15.84 -9.85 22.55
CA GLU A 4 15.80 -8.52 21.95
C GLU A 4 14.42 -7.87 22.10
N TYR A 5 13.34 -8.65 22.02
CA TYR A 5 11.98 -8.14 22.22
C TYR A 5 11.76 -7.65 23.67
N HIS A 6 12.35 -8.30 24.67
CA HIS A 6 12.24 -7.89 26.06
C HIS A 6 13.09 -6.65 26.39
N GLU A 7 14.22 -6.46 25.70
CA GLU A 7 15.13 -5.33 25.91
C GLU A 7 14.70 -4.05 25.15
N ALA A 8 13.85 -4.16 24.12
CA ALA A 8 13.39 -3.03 23.34
C ALA A 8 12.42 -2.13 24.13
N ASN A 9 12.48 -0.83 23.91
CA ASN A 9 11.56 0.15 24.48
C ASN A 9 10.32 0.39 23.61
N VAL A 10 10.42 0.08 22.31
CA VAL A 10 9.34 0.19 21.33
C VAL A 10 9.29 -1.10 20.54
N LEU A 11 8.12 -1.70 20.45
CA LEU A 11 7.83 -2.86 19.63
C LEU A 11 6.85 -2.48 18.53
N ILE A 12 7.23 -2.73 17.29
CA ILE A 12 6.36 -2.53 16.14
C ILE A 12 6.06 -3.90 15.55
N ILE A 13 4.78 -4.23 15.41
CA ILE A 13 4.32 -5.51 14.86
C ILE A 13 3.42 -5.21 13.68
N ASP A 14 3.85 -5.69 12.54
CA ASP A 14 3.07 -5.63 11.31
C ASP A 14 2.34 -6.95 11.08
N ASP A 15 1.19 -6.87 10.42
CA ASP A 15 0.39 -8.03 10.04
C ASP A 15 0.06 -8.97 11.21
N ILE A 16 -0.44 -8.43 12.33
CA ILE A 16 -0.76 -9.23 13.54
C ILE A 16 -1.75 -10.36 13.26
N GLN A 17 -2.59 -10.26 12.23
CA GLN A 17 -3.50 -11.32 11.81
C GLN A 17 -2.78 -12.65 11.49
N ASN A 18 -1.48 -12.62 11.20
CA ASN A 18 -0.68 -13.81 10.88
C ASN A 18 -0.45 -14.74 12.08
N ILE A 19 -0.70 -14.29 13.31
CA ILE A 19 -0.62 -15.16 14.50
C ILE A 19 -1.95 -15.83 14.83
N ILE A 20 -3.05 -15.47 14.16
CA ILE A 20 -4.37 -16.07 14.38
C ILE A 20 -4.29 -17.57 14.13
N GLY A 21 -4.88 -18.36 15.04
CA GLY A 21 -4.84 -19.82 14.99
C GLY A 21 -3.53 -20.46 15.50
N LYS A 22 -2.51 -19.65 15.87
CA LYS A 22 -1.25 -20.14 16.42
C LYS A 22 -1.21 -19.87 17.94
N GLN A 23 -1.83 -20.76 18.73
CA GLN A 23 -2.07 -20.53 20.15
C GLN A 23 -0.79 -20.16 20.92
N ALA A 24 0.32 -20.86 20.70
CA ALA A 24 1.60 -20.56 21.37
C ALA A 24 2.12 -19.15 21.05
N SER A 25 1.92 -18.67 19.83
CA SER A 25 2.30 -17.31 19.44
C SER A 25 1.40 -16.27 20.08
N ILE A 26 0.10 -16.56 20.17
CA ILE A 26 -0.89 -15.71 20.84
C ILE A 26 -0.55 -15.57 22.33
N ASP A 27 -0.29 -16.68 23.01
CA ASP A 27 0.03 -16.69 24.45
C ASP A 27 1.35 -15.96 24.74
N TYR A 28 2.36 -16.16 23.89
CA TYR A 28 3.63 -15.43 24.01
C TYR A 28 3.44 -13.92 23.79
N PHE A 29 2.72 -13.55 22.75
CA PHE A 29 2.43 -12.15 22.44
C PHE A 29 1.63 -11.48 23.57
N PHE A 30 0.67 -12.17 24.14
CA PHE A 30 -0.09 -11.69 25.28
C PHE A 30 0.81 -11.39 26.49
N SER A 31 1.73 -12.31 26.81
CA SER A 31 2.72 -12.14 27.88
C SER A 31 3.64 -10.94 27.62
N LEU A 32 4.07 -10.77 26.37
CA LEU A 32 4.93 -9.66 25.97
C LEU A 32 4.19 -8.31 26.07
N MET A 33 2.92 -8.25 25.66
CA MET A 33 2.09 -7.05 25.84
C MET A 33 1.95 -6.67 27.32
N ASP A 34 1.70 -7.63 28.19
CA ASP A 34 1.59 -7.39 29.64
C ASP A 34 2.87 -6.82 30.23
N GLU A 35 4.02 -7.33 29.80
CA GLU A 35 5.33 -6.81 30.19
C GLU A 35 5.51 -5.37 29.73
N TYR A 36 5.22 -5.09 28.45
CA TYR A 36 5.37 -3.74 27.88
C TYR A 36 4.44 -2.72 28.57
N ILE A 37 3.20 -3.10 28.84
CA ILE A 37 2.26 -2.23 29.56
C ILE A 37 2.76 -1.96 30.98
N ARG A 38 3.20 -2.99 31.70
CA ARG A 38 3.71 -2.87 33.07
C ARG A 38 4.97 -2.00 33.16
N GLU A 39 5.84 -2.09 32.16
CA GLU A 39 7.10 -1.34 32.09
C GLU A 39 6.95 0.02 31.39
N ASN A 40 5.73 0.43 31.03
CA ASN A 40 5.43 1.67 30.31
C ASN A 40 6.20 1.80 28.97
N LYS A 41 6.50 0.67 28.34
CA LYS A 41 7.07 0.58 27.00
C LYS A 41 5.98 0.82 25.93
N LYS A 42 6.36 1.03 24.70
CA LYS A 42 5.44 1.33 23.58
C LYS A 42 5.27 0.12 22.66
N ILE A 43 4.01 -0.13 22.27
CA ILE A 43 3.67 -1.13 21.27
C ILE A 43 2.86 -0.43 20.16
N VAL A 44 3.25 -0.67 18.92
CA VAL A 44 2.51 -0.28 17.72
C VAL A 44 2.15 -1.54 16.96
N ILE A 45 0.88 -1.72 16.64
CA ILE A 45 0.38 -2.92 15.98
C ILE A 45 -0.36 -2.49 14.71
N ALA A 46 0.00 -3.09 13.58
CA ALA A 46 -0.73 -2.95 12.32
C ALA A 46 -1.50 -4.24 12.01
N SER A 47 -2.66 -4.07 11.39
CA SER A 47 -3.55 -5.16 11.00
C SER A 47 -4.37 -4.80 9.76
N ASP A 48 -4.74 -5.82 8.99
CA ASP A 48 -5.65 -5.68 7.84
C ASP A 48 -7.13 -5.46 8.23
N ARG A 49 -7.46 -5.62 9.52
CA ARG A 49 -8.82 -5.49 10.04
C ARG A 49 -8.86 -4.97 11.48
N ALA A 50 -10.04 -4.52 11.91
CA ALA A 50 -10.22 -4.03 13.27
C ALA A 50 -10.04 -5.14 14.33
N PRO A 51 -9.62 -4.81 15.56
CA PRO A 51 -9.40 -5.79 16.62
C PRO A 51 -10.59 -6.74 16.85
N LYS A 52 -11.82 -6.24 16.78
CA LYS A 52 -13.05 -7.04 16.94
C LYS A 52 -13.25 -8.08 15.83
N ASP A 53 -12.66 -7.85 14.65
CA ASP A 53 -12.81 -8.69 13.46
C ASP A 53 -11.62 -9.68 13.30
N LEU A 54 -10.66 -9.64 14.21
CA LEU A 54 -9.50 -10.53 14.20
C LEU A 54 -9.83 -11.97 14.64
N GLY A 55 -10.98 -12.19 15.30
CA GLY A 55 -11.33 -13.53 15.83
C GLY A 55 -10.41 -14.01 16.95
N MET A 56 -9.75 -13.09 17.65
CA MET A 56 -8.90 -13.37 18.80
C MET A 56 -9.72 -13.45 20.09
N ASP A 57 -9.07 -13.98 21.15
CA ASP A 57 -9.62 -13.99 22.50
C ASP A 57 -10.05 -12.58 22.93
N GLU A 58 -11.18 -12.50 23.66
CA GLU A 58 -11.76 -11.24 24.14
C GLU A 58 -10.76 -10.43 24.97
N ARG A 59 -9.87 -11.08 25.72
CA ARG A 59 -8.82 -10.41 26.51
C ARG A 59 -7.83 -9.64 25.66
N LEU A 60 -7.39 -10.19 24.51
CA LEU A 60 -6.53 -9.49 23.56
C LEU A 60 -7.27 -8.37 22.85
N THR A 61 -8.48 -8.66 22.38
CA THR A 61 -9.32 -7.68 21.71
C THR A 61 -9.58 -6.46 22.61
N SER A 62 -9.88 -6.70 23.90
CA SER A 62 -10.07 -5.64 24.88
C SER A 62 -8.81 -4.79 25.09
N ARG A 63 -7.63 -5.41 25.15
CA ARG A 63 -6.36 -4.68 25.28
C ARG A 63 -6.03 -3.84 24.05
N PHE A 64 -6.24 -4.37 22.85
CA PHE A 64 -6.08 -3.58 21.62
C PHE A 64 -7.03 -2.38 21.62
N SER A 65 -8.28 -2.59 22.05
CA SER A 65 -9.30 -1.54 22.08
C SER A 65 -9.07 -0.51 23.20
N SER A 66 -8.28 -0.84 24.22
CA SER A 66 -7.91 0.12 25.28
C SER A 66 -6.81 1.09 24.86
N GLY A 67 -6.11 0.81 23.77
CA GLY A 67 -5.11 1.68 23.15
C GLY A 67 -5.73 2.70 22.19
N MET A 68 -4.86 3.42 21.48
CA MET A 68 -5.28 4.30 20.39
C MET A 68 -5.54 3.46 19.13
N LEU A 69 -6.77 3.47 18.63
CA LEU A 69 -7.12 2.87 17.36
C LEU A 69 -7.12 3.94 16.26
N CYS A 70 -6.34 3.69 15.21
CA CYS A 70 -6.27 4.54 14.04
C CYS A 70 -6.73 3.74 12.81
N LEU A 71 -7.77 4.21 12.16
CA LEU A 71 -8.21 3.66 10.87
C LEU A 71 -7.39 4.32 9.75
N ILE A 72 -6.75 3.49 8.92
CA ILE A 72 -6.16 3.92 7.67
C ILE A 72 -7.16 3.61 6.58
N SER A 73 -7.75 4.67 6.01
CA SER A 73 -8.72 4.55 4.93
C SER A 73 -8.04 4.32 3.58
N GLU A 74 -8.79 3.79 2.63
CA GLU A 74 -8.36 3.75 1.24
C GLU A 74 -8.02 5.15 0.73
N PRO A 75 -6.95 5.30 -0.08
CA PRO A 75 -6.53 6.61 -0.58
C PRO A 75 -7.54 7.15 -1.59
N GLY A 76 -8.03 8.37 -1.35
CA GLY A 76 -8.75 9.15 -2.35
C GLY A 76 -7.82 9.77 -3.38
N PHE A 77 -8.39 10.48 -4.37
CA PHE A 77 -7.64 11.13 -5.46
C PHE A 77 -6.44 11.94 -4.95
N GLU A 78 -6.66 12.88 -4.03
CA GLU A 78 -5.61 13.76 -3.49
C GLU A 78 -4.45 12.97 -2.86
N MET A 79 -4.78 11.93 -2.10
CA MET A 79 -3.78 11.09 -1.46
C MET A 79 -2.98 10.29 -2.51
N LYS A 80 -3.66 9.71 -3.51
CA LYS A 80 -3.00 8.99 -4.60
C LYS A 80 -2.06 9.91 -5.38
N TYR A 81 -2.50 11.13 -5.69
CA TYR A 81 -1.68 12.12 -6.35
C TYR A 81 -0.42 12.48 -5.54
N LEU A 82 -0.55 12.72 -4.23
CA LEU A 82 0.58 12.99 -3.35
C LEU A 82 1.55 11.80 -3.26
N ILE A 83 1.02 10.57 -3.21
CA ILE A 83 1.83 9.35 -3.21
C ILE A 83 2.65 9.27 -4.50
N LEU A 84 2.01 9.45 -5.65
CA LEU A 84 2.67 9.44 -6.96
C LEU A 84 3.78 10.50 -7.05
N GLN A 85 3.50 11.74 -6.62
CA GLN A 85 4.50 12.81 -6.59
C GLN A 85 5.70 12.46 -5.72
N ASN A 86 5.45 11.93 -4.51
CA ASN A 86 6.53 11.56 -3.60
C ASN A 86 7.31 10.35 -4.13
N TYR A 87 6.63 9.42 -4.79
CA TYR A 87 7.26 8.27 -5.40
C TYR A 87 8.20 8.69 -6.53
N CYS A 88 7.77 9.54 -7.46
CA CYS A 88 8.61 10.10 -8.52
C CYS A 88 9.83 10.85 -7.95
N LYS A 89 9.66 11.64 -6.89
CA LYS A 89 10.78 12.33 -6.24
C LYS A 89 11.80 11.36 -5.64
N ARG A 90 11.34 10.24 -5.05
CA ARG A 90 12.23 9.20 -4.51
C ARG A 90 12.98 8.47 -5.62
N MET A 91 12.30 8.15 -6.72
CA MET A 91 12.94 7.54 -7.89
C MET A 91 14.06 8.43 -8.41
N ALA A 92 13.80 9.72 -8.62
CA ALA A 92 14.78 10.70 -9.05
C ALA A 92 15.97 10.85 -8.08
N SER A 93 15.73 10.80 -6.78
CA SER A 93 16.79 10.88 -5.76
C SER A 93 17.67 9.63 -5.72
N ASN A 94 17.09 8.44 -5.86
CA ASN A 94 17.80 7.16 -5.82
C ASN A 94 18.67 6.93 -7.08
N ALA A 95 18.35 7.57 -8.21
CA ALA A 95 19.16 7.51 -9.41
C ALA A 95 20.56 8.14 -9.23
N HIS A 96 20.73 8.99 -8.22
CA HIS A 96 22.01 9.63 -7.88
C HIS A 96 22.82 8.93 -6.79
N GLU A 97 22.23 7.98 -6.04
CA GLU A 97 22.96 7.20 -5.05
C GLU A 97 23.47 5.90 -5.68
N LEU A 98 24.78 5.85 -5.95
CA LEU A 98 25.48 4.60 -6.27
C LEU A 98 25.25 3.59 -5.13
N PRO A 99 24.82 2.35 -5.41
CA PRO A 99 24.62 1.37 -4.34
C PRO A 99 25.93 1.16 -3.59
N ALA A 100 25.88 1.26 -2.27
CA ALA A 100 27.00 0.96 -1.39
C ALA A 100 27.56 -0.42 -1.74
N ALA A 101 28.85 -0.50 -1.99
CA ALA A 101 29.54 -1.70 -2.40
C ALA A 101 29.27 -2.84 -1.39
N GLY A 102 28.54 -3.88 -1.80
CA GLY A 102 28.39 -5.10 -1.02
C GLY A 102 27.03 -5.79 -1.02
N ALA A 103 25.97 -5.21 -1.55
CA ALA A 103 24.69 -5.91 -1.66
C ALA A 103 24.57 -6.58 -3.05
N PRO A 104 24.35 -7.91 -3.15
CA PRO A 104 24.00 -8.54 -4.41
C PRO A 104 22.53 -8.21 -4.71
N SER A 105 22.30 -7.08 -5.33
CA SER A 105 20.99 -6.70 -5.81
C SER A 105 20.80 -7.26 -7.21
N ILE A 106 19.92 -8.23 -7.35
CA ILE A 106 19.46 -8.74 -8.66
C ILE A 106 18.81 -7.60 -9.47
N PHE A 107 18.45 -6.50 -8.81
CA PHE A 107 17.82 -5.31 -9.37
C PHE A 107 18.78 -4.16 -9.68
N SER A 108 20.07 -4.26 -9.32
CA SER A 108 21.05 -3.19 -9.55
C SER A 108 21.42 -2.97 -11.03
N ASN A 109 20.99 -3.84 -11.94
CA ASN A 109 21.19 -3.71 -13.39
C ASN A 109 19.98 -3.15 -14.15
N LEU A 110 18.86 -2.94 -13.48
CA LEU A 110 17.76 -2.14 -14.01
C LEU A 110 18.12 -0.68 -13.77
N GLN A 111 18.85 -0.07 -14.68
CA GLN A 111 18.88 1.39 -14.78
C GLN A 111 17.43 1.80 -15.00
N MET A 112 16.78 2.25 -13.94
CA MET A 112 15.48 2.89 -14.02
C MET A 112 15.70 4.16 -14.83
N HIS A 113 15.43 4.10 -16.11
CA HIS A 113 15.45 5.27 -16.96
C HIS A 113 14.27 6.13 -16.58
N GLU A 114 14.55 7.31 -16.05
CA GLU A 114 13.54 8.27 -15.65
C GLU A 114 12.88 8.86 -16.89
N GLY A 115 11.74 8.30 -17.27
CA GLY A 115 10.83 8.98 -18.17
C GLY A 115 10.20 10.18 -17.46
N HIS A 116 10.00 11.26 -18.20
CA HIS A 116 9.43 12.48 -17.63
C HIS A 116 7.91 12.34 -17.48
N LEU A 117 7.43 12.17 -16.24
CA LEU A 117 6.01 12.23 -15.92
C LEU A 117 5.62 13.67 -15.53
N THR A 118 4.74 14.28 -16.30
CA THR A 118 4.24 15.62 -16.02
C THR A 118 3.21 15.60 -14.89
N GLU A 119 2.91 16.78 -14.34
CA GLU A 119 1.86 16.93 -13.32
C GLU A 119 0.50 16.42 -13.80
N ASP A 120 0.17 16.67 -15.07
CA ASP A 120 -1.10 16.22 -15.67
C ASP A 120 -1.13 14.69 -15.83
N HIS A 121 0.01 14.05 -16.14
CA HIS A 121 0.12 12.60 -16.12
C HIS A 121 -0.16 12.04 -14.72
N LEU A 122 0.43 12.61 -13.67
CA LEU A 122 0.23 12.15 -12.29
C LEU A 122 -1.21 12.33 -11.81
N LYS A 123 -1.88 13.41 -12.21
CA LYS A 123 -3.31 13.62 -11.93
C LYS A 123 -4.17 12.56 -12.62
N HIS A 124 -3.93 12.33 -13.91
CA HIS A 124 -4.66 11.31 -14.66
C HIS A 124 -4.42 9.91 -14.09
N MET A 125 -3.18 9.58 -13.74
CA MET A 125 -2.85 8.32 -13.07
C MET A 125 -3.59 8.16 -11.74
N ALA A 126 -3.72 9.23 -10.94
CA ALA A 126 -4.47 9.19 -9.69
C ALA A 126 -5.98 8.97 -9.90
N GLU A 127 -6.54 9.45 -11.03
CA GLU A 127 -7.95 9.24 -11.39
C GLU A 127 -8.25 7.81 -11.82
N VAL A 128 -7.37 7.23 -12.65
CA VAL A 128 -7.62 5.92 -13.26
C VAL A 128 -7.13 4.75 -12.42
N SER A 129 -6.29 4.99 -11.40
CA SER A 129 -5.72 3.95 -10.55
C SER A 129 -6.71 3.38 -9.54
N GLY A 130 -6.48 2.12 -9.15
CA GLY A 130 -7.12 1.48 -8.01
C GLY A 130 -6.66 2.03 -6.64
N ASN A 131 -7.07 1.39 -5.56
CA ASN A 131 -6.80 1.85 -4.18
C ASN A 131 -5.62 1.14 -3.52
N ASN A 132 -5.02 0.15 -4.18
CA ASN A 132 -3.84 -0.56 -3.68
C ASN A 132 -2.57 0.27 -3.95
N ILE A 133 -1.93 0.75 -2.88
CA ILE A 133 -0.74 1.61 -2.99
C ILE A 133 0.44 0.88 -3.64
N ARG A 134 0.62 -0.43 -3.39
CA ARG A 134 1.71 -1.20 -4.00
C ARG A 134 1.53 -1.32 -5.52
N GLU A 135 0.29 -1.54 -5.96
CA GLU A 135 -0.04 -1.54 -7.39
C GLU A 135 0.11 -0.14 -7.99
N LEU A 136 -0.22 0.91 -7.25
CA LEU A 136 -0.06 2.30 -7.66
C LEU A 136 1.42 2.65 -7.89
N GLU A 137 2.32 2.20 -7.02
CA GLU A 137 3.77 2.39 -7.18
C GLU A 137 4.29 1.63 -8.43
N SER A 138 3.92 0.37 -8.60
CA SER A 138 4.31 -0.42 -9.78
C SER A 138 3.73 0.14 -11.09
N PHE A 139 2.50 0.64 -11.05
CA PHE A 139 1.87 1.36 -12.16
C PHE A 139 2.64 2.63 -12.52
N CYS A 140 3.11 3.38 -11.51
CA CYS A 140 3.93 4.57 -11.72
C CYS A 140 5.25 4.23 -12.42
N GLU A 141 5.94 3.19 -11.97
CA GLU A 141 7.18 2.71 -12.59
C GLU A 141 6.97 2.33 -14.06
N ARG A 142 5.88 1.62 -14.35
CA ARG A 142 5.56 1.21 -15.72
C ARG A 142 5.25 2.39 -16.62
N CYS A 143 4.50 3.37 -16.13
CA CYS A 143 4.22 4.62 -16.89
C CYS A 143 5.52 5.43 -17.13
N ALA A 144 6.41 5.53 -16.13
CA ALA A 144 7.69 6.21 -16.29
C ALA A 144 8.57 5.52 -17.34
N SER A 145 8.64 4.18 -17.32
CA SER A 145 9.38 3.42 -18.32
C SER A 145 8.81 3.61 -19.73
N LEU A 146 7.49 3.60 -19.86
CA LEU A 146 6.82 3.84 -21.14
C LEU A 146 7.03 5.27 -21.63
N SER A 147 7.04 6.27 -20.74
CA SER A 147 7.36 7.66 -21.07
C SER A 147 8.77 7.75 -21.66
N TYR A 148 9.75 7.13 -21.03
CA TYR A 148 11.12 7.07 -21.54
C TYR A 148 11.22 6.41 -22.93
N GLU A 149 10.56 5.25 -23.13
CA GLU A 149 10.53 4.56 -24.41
C GLU A 149 9.95 5.46 -25.53
N LYS A 150 8.90 6.20 -25.22
CA LYS A 150 8.25 7.13 -26.14
C LYS A 150 9.12 8.35 -26.44
N GLU A 151 9.77 8.94 -25.45
CA GLU A 151 10.71 10.04 -25.62
C GLU A 151 11.87 9.66 -26.55
N GLN A 152 12.40 8.45 -26.43
CA GLN A 152 13.41 7.92 -27.35
C GLN A 152 12.90 7.79 -28.80
N ALA A 153 11.60 7.58 -28.96
CA ALA A 153 10.94 7.53 -30.26
C ALA A 153 10.44 8.92 -30.76
N GLY A 154 10.76 10.00 -30.04
CA GLY A 154 10.31 11.37 -30.35
C GLY A 154 8.81 11.58 -30.16
N LYS A 155 8.17 10.83 -29.26
CA LYS A 155 6.75 10.89 -28.91
C LYS A 155 6.57 11.25 -27.46
N GLU A 156 5.43 11.81 -27.11
CA GLU A 156 5.03 12.05 -25.71
C GLU A 156 4.12 10.93 -25.21
N LEU A 157 4.12 10.72 -23.89
CA LEU A 157 3.18 9.83 -23.23
C LEU A 157 1.77 10.45 -23.31
N SER A 158 0.78 9.69 -23.78
CA SER A 158 -0.60 10.17 -23.86
C SER A 158 -1.48 9.62 -22.73
N ALA A 159 -2.64 10.21 -22.53
CA ALA A 159 -3.62 9.71 -21.57
C ALA A 159 -4.10 8.29 -21.92
N GLU A 160 -4.25 7.98 -23.20
CA GLU A 160 -4.64 6.66 -23.69
C GLU A 160 -3.58 5.59 -23.37
N ASP A 161 -2.30 5.97 -23.37
CA ASP A 161 -1.21 5.08 -22.97
C ASP A 161 -1.28 4.76 -21.49
N ILE A 162 -1.54 5.77 -20.66
CA ILE A 162 -1.73 5.63 -19.22
C ILE A 162 -2.95 4.74 -18.94
N ASP A 163 -4.07 4.96 -19.65
CA ASP A 163 -5.27 4.12 -19.53
C ASP A 163 -4.99 2.67 -19.91
N ALA A 164 -4.20 2.43 -20.95
CA ALA A 164 -3.81 1.08 -21.37
C ALA A 164 -3.01 0.37 -20.26
N VAL A 165 -2.01 1.05 -19.68
CA VAL A 165 -1.24 0.51 -18.57
C VAL A 165 -2.11 0.32 -17.31
N ALA A 166 -3.01 1.26 -17.01
CA ALA A 166 -3.93 1.15 -15.87
C ALA A 166 -4.82 -0.11 -15.98
N ASN A 167 -5.26 -0.46 -17.19
CA ASN A 167 -6.05 -1.68 -17.42
C ASN A 167 -5.25 -2.98 -17.21
N GLU A 168 -3.91 -2.93 -17.24
CA GLU A 168 -3.06 -4.09 -16.93
C GLU A 168 -2.95 -4.32 -15.41
N TYR A 169 -2.96 -3.25 -14.60
CA TYR A 169 -2.76 -3.30 -13.16
C TYR A 169 -4.06 -3.36 -12.37
N PHE A 170 -5.03 -2.59 -12.83
CA PHE A 170 -6.29 -2.45 -12.13
C PHE A 170 -7.36 -3.08 -13.01
N ASP A 171 -8.19 -3.92 -12.44
CA ASP A 171 -9.39 -4.43 -13.12
C ASP A 171 -10.38 -3.26 -13.29
N THR A 172 -9.91 -2.24 -13.99
CA THR A 172 -10.62 -1.04 -14.38
C THR A 172 -11.51 -1.34 -15.60
N ALA A 173 -12.00 -2.57 -15.73
CA ALA A 173 -13.24 -2.73 -16.43
C ALA A 173 -14.22 -1.77 -15.74
N ARG A 174 -14.18 -0.49 -16.15
CA ARG A 174 -15.24 0.49 -15.84
C ARG A 174 -16.50 -0.31 -16.08
N LYS A 175 -17.16 -0.76 -15.01
CA LYS A 175 -18.56 -1.06 -15.07
C LYS A 175 -19.13 0.26 -15.51
N VAL A 176 -19.22 0.43 -16.84
CA VAL A 176 -20.06 1.46 -17.43
C VAL A 176 -21.42 1.06 -16.90
N ILE A 177 -21.80 1.73 -15.82
CA ILE A 177 -23.13 1.55 -15.23
C ILE A 177 -24.04 2.17 -16.27
N ALA A 178 -24.33 1.37 -17.31
CA ALA A 178 -25.27 1.76 -18.33
C ALA A 178 -26.59 2.10 -17.62
N PRO A 179 -27.31 3.13 -18.06
CA PRO A 179 -28.61 3.48 -17.47
C PRO A 179 -29.55 2.28 -17.32
N LYS A 180 -29.49 1.31 -18.26
CA LYS A 180 -30.22 0.05 -18.18
C LYS A 180 -29.80 -0.85 -17.00
N THR A 181 -28.53 -0.83 -16.60
CA THR A 181 -28.06 -1.61 -15.45
C THR A 181 -28.57 -1.01 -14.14
N VAL A 182 -28.58 0.34 -14.03
CA VAL A 182 -29.19 1.04 -12.88
C VAL A 182 -30.68 0.72 -12.81
N GLN A 183 -31.36 0.81 -13.96
CA GLN A 183 -32.79 0.54 -14.06
C GLN A 183 -33.11 -0.90 -13.61
N SER A 184 -32.38 -1.92 -14.10
CA SER A 184 -32.63 -3.32 -13.74
C SER A 184 -32.37 -3.61 -12.26
N VAL A 185 -31.36 -2.96 -11.65
CA VAL A 185 -31.09 -3.11 -10.21
C VAL A 185 -32.18 -2.45 -9.36
N VAL A 186 -32.64 -1.26 -9.76
CA VAL A 186 -33.73 -0.55 -9.09
C VAL A 186 -35.06 -1.32 -9.21
N GLU A 187 -35.39 -1.80 -10.42
CA GLU A 187 -36.60 -2.61 -10.65
C GLU A 187 -36.56 -3.92 -9.87
N GLY A 188 -35.38 -4.57 -9.73
CA GLY A 188 -35.21 -5.79 -8.92
C GLY A 188 -35.27 -5.54 -7.41
N TYR A 189 -35.07 -4.32 -6.94
CA TYR A 189 -35.18 -3.96 -5.52
C TYR A 189 -36.60 -3.59 -5.08
N TYR A 190 -37.43 -3.11 -6.01
CA TYR A 190 -38.81 -2.66 -5.72
C TYR A 190 -39.89 -3.63 -6.19
N ASN A 191 -39.56 -4.78 -6.80
CA ASN A 191 -40.44 -5.90 -7.11
C ASN A 191 -40.20 -7.06 -6.14
#